data_7b7aec6182fbbdfd7bb6c475201ae6e3
#
_entry.id   7b7aec6182fbbdfd7bb6c475201ae6e3
#
_cell.length_a   1.000
_cell.length_b   1.000
_cell.length_c   1.000
_cell.angle_alpha   90.00
_cell.angle_beta   90.00
_cell.angle_gamma   90.00
#
_symmetry.space_group_name_H-M   'P 1'
#
loop_
_entity.id
_entity.type
_entity.pdbx_description
1 polymer ?
#
loop_
_entity_poly.entity_id
_entity_poly.type
_entity_poly.pdbx_seq_one_letter_code
_entity_poly.pdbx_strand_id
1 'polypeptide(L)'
;MDKVSFPYRSSSHLILLHVVSESGSWEKNGLQVDFDRPIGSEDAQKGIASGDIEFCSGNHVSTYGLRARGSDWVYLGQTVNQVNHQLVTRHDTGITCVADLRGKRVGTSGSHPSLNHWLYLKQRGLDADRDDFEFVNQSVLKAGTMDEVDPTQKKPPLWHWVRDGVVDAVLVGPPSSLFAAAAGLKVIDVEPLPMIQYSTISTSLRFVEKRPDIVERFLKGMIEGIHFFKTRREETIDIIQKRITKGGDLTREQATYVHTNLARILEPKLLPKMIAIANVYEEALRQDKDSSKVNPLELWDLHQIRRLDDSGFIKSLYEPREAPTAVVSSPPPGIEEVAERRHTHEASVLSHTKKGAPMPDHECDETCAGTH
;
A
#
# COMPACT_ATOMS: atom_id res chain seq x y z
N MET A 1 -1.01 -18.39 -22.59
CA MET A 1 -1.14 -17.35 -21.54
C MET A 1 -2.55 -17.42 -21.02
N ASP A 2 -2.73 -17.69 -19.69
CA ASP A 2 -4.06 -17.73 -19.10
C ASP A 2 -4.59 -16.31 -18.93
N LYS A 3 -5.89 -16.12 -19.20
CA LYS A 3 -6.57 -14.84 -18.96
C LYS A 3 -7.18 -14.89 -17.58
N VAL A 4 -6.96 -13.85 -16.80
CA VAL A 4 -7.56 -13.70 -15.47
C VAL A 4 -8.06 -12.28 -15.26
N SER A 5 -9.19 -12.13 -14.56
CA SER A 5 -9.75 -10.84 -14.19
C SER A 5 -9.34 -10.46 -12.76
N PHE A 6 -8.99 -9.19 -12.59
CA PHE A 6 -8.58 -8.62 -11.30
C PHE A 6 -9.12 -7.18 -11.15
N PRO A 7 -10.44 -6.96 -11.24
CA PRO A 7 -11.00 -5.62 -11.11
C PRO A 7 -10.71 -5.00 -9.75
N TYR A 8 -10.70 -3.67 -9.70
CA TYR A 8 -10.35 -2.91 -8.50
C TYR A 8 -11.53 -2.22 -7.84
N ARG A 9 -11.48 -2.10 -6.51
CA ARG A 9 -12.47 -1.42 -5.67
C ARG A 9 -12.21 0.08 -5.51
N SER A 10 -10.98 0.53 -5.66
CA SER A 10 -10.58 1.93 -5.55
C SER A 10 -9.53 2.29 -6.59
N SER A 11 -9.67 3.46 -7.20
CA SER A 11 -8.69 3.95 -8.18
C SER A 11 -7.27 4.16 -7.60
N SER A 12 -7.13 4.23 -6.29
CA SER A 12 -5.81 4.26 -5.65
C SER A 12 -4.99 2.99 -5.88
N HIS A 13 -5.67 1.86 -6.13
CA HIS A 13 -5.00 0.59 -6.44
C HIS A 13 -4.26 0.64 -7.77
N LEU A 14 -4.73 1.45 -8.72
CA LEU A 14 -4.18 1.54 -10.07
C LEU A 14 -2.71 1.95 -10.10
N ILE A 15 -2.24 2.71 -9.11
CA ILE A 15 -0.83 3.10 -9.03
C ILE A 15 0.07 1.85 -9.04
N LEU A 16 -0.23 0.88 -8.18
CA LEU A 16 0.52 -0.38 -8.13
C LEU A 16 0.22 -1.27 -9.33
N LEU A 17 -1.06 -1.42 -9.69
CA LEU A 17 -1.48 -2.37 -10.73
C LEU A 17 -0.92 -2.02 -12.12
N HIS A 18 -0.84 -0.74 -12.47
CA HIS A 18 -0.18 -0.31 -13.71
C HIS A 18 1.32 -0.65 -13.69
N VAL A 19 2.00 -0.46 -12.55
CA VAL A 19 3.43 -0.81 -12.44
C VAL A 19 3.63 -2.31 -12.57
N VAL A 20 2.83 -3.14 -11.89
CA VAL A 20 2.90 -4.60 -12.01
C VAL A 20 2.67 -5.06 -13.45
N SER A 21 1.71 -4.45 -14.15
CA SER A 21 1.42 -4.77 -15.54
C SER A 21 2.54 -4.32 -16.48
N GLU A 22 2.95 -3.05 -16.42
CA GLU A 22 3.95 -2.50 -17.36
C GLU A 22 5.38 -3.01 -17.09
N SER A 23 5.67 -3.53 -15.89
CA SER A 23 6.91 -4.27 -15.63
C SER A 23 6.96 -5.65 -16.32
N GLY A 24 5.85 -6.11 -16.90
CA GLY A 24 5.73 -7.44 -17.51
C GLY A 24 5.70 -8.58 -16.49
N SER A 25 5.52 -8.28 -15.18
CA SER A 25 5.62 -9.29 -14.13
C SER A 25 4.55 -10.38 -14.25
N TRP A 26 3.31 -10.04 -14.60
CA TRP A 26 2.27 -11.05 -14.85
C TRP A 26 2.52 -11.82 -16.17
N GLU A 27 2.91 -11.13 -17.23
CA GLU A 27 3.17 -11.73 -18.54
C GLU A 27 4.32 -12.76 -18.45
N LYS A 28 5.39 -12.43 -17.75
CA LYS A 28 6.52 -13.32 -17.45
C LYS A 28 6.07 -14.61 -16.75
N ASN A 29 5.02 -14.52 -15.92
CA ASN A 29 4.42 -15.66 -15.25
C ASN A 29 3.28 -16.32 -16.06
N GLY A 30 3.17 -16.02 -17.36
CA GLY A 30 2.22 -16.65 -18.28
C GLY A 30 0.77 -16.20 -18.08
N LEU A 31 0.54 -15.00 -17.51
CA LEU A 31 -0.79 -14.47 -17.26
C LEU A 31 -1.05 -13.20 -18.06
N GLN A 32 -2.26 -13.10 -18.61
CA GLN A 32 -2.84 -11.85 -19.12
C GLN A 32 -3.90 -11.39 -18.12
N VAL A 33 -3.62 -10.32 -17.37
CA VAL A 33 -4.49 -9.83 -16.29
C VAL A 33 -5.31 -8.63 -16.76
N ASP A 34 -6.65 -8.77 -16.71
CA ASP A 34 -7.60 -7.67 -16.91
C ASP A 34 -7.89 -7.00 -15.56
N PHE A 35 -7.18 -5.91 -15.27
CA PHE A 35 -7.26 -5.20 -13.98
C PHE A 35 -7.85 -3.81 -14.06
N ASP A 36 -7.84 -3.14 -15.23
CA ASP A 36 -8.23 -1.73 -15.36
C ASP A 36 -9.76 -1.56 -15.47
N ARG A 37 -10.48 -2.20 -14.54
CA ARG A 37 -11.93 -2.15 -14.45
C ARG A 37 -12.38 -1.91 -13.01
N PRO A 38 -13.11 -0.81 -12.74
CA PRO A 38 -13.73 -0.60 -11.43
C PRO A 38 -14.88 -1.57 -11.21
N ILE A 39 -15.07 -2.03 -9.97
CA ILE A 39 -16.17 -2.93 -9.61
C ILE A 39 -16.85 -2.50 -8.32
N GLY A 40 -18.17 -2.62 -8.23
CA GLY A 40 -18.97 -2.44 -7.03
C GLY A 40 -18.74 -3.56 -6.01
N SER A 41 -19.08 -3.33 -4.72
CA SER A 41 -18.91 -4.36 -3.69
C SER A 41 -19.76 -5.60 -3.96
N GLU A 42 -21.03 -5.38 -4.31
CA GLU A 42 -21.97 -6.45 -4.60
C GLU A 42 -21.59 -7.23 -5.86
N ASP A 43 -21.17 -6.53 -6.92
CA ASP A 43 -20.75 -7.16 -8.17
C ASP A 43 -19.48 -7.99 -7.98
N ALA A 44 -18.53 -7.50 -7.16
CA ALA A 44 -17.35 -8.26 -6.79
C ALA A 44 -17.73 -9.55 -6.03
N GLN A 45 -18.69 -9.45 -5.08
CA GLN A 45 -19.18 -10.60 -4.32
C GLN A 45 -19.86 -11.63 -5.23
N LYS A 46 -20.75 -11.16 -6.13
CA LYS A 46 -21.42 -12.05 -7.08
C LYS A 46 -20.44 -12.68 -8.06
N GLY A 47 -19.51 -11.92 -8.62
CA GLY A 47 -18.56 -12.40 -9.60
C GLY A 47 -17.56 -13.44 -9.04
N ILE A 48 -17.06 -13.23 -7.81
CA ILE A 48 -16.21 -14.22 -7.13
C ILE A 48 -17.02 -15.48 -6.78
N ALA A 49 -18.25 -15.33 -6.31
CA ALA A 49 -19.11 -16.46 -5.94
C ALA A 49 -19.54 -17.29 -7.15
N SER A 50 -19.80 -16.68 -8.31
CA SER A 50 -20.12 -17.38 -9.56
C SER A 50 -18.88 -17.96 -10.25
N GLY A 51 -17.70 -17.39 -10.01
CA GLY A 51 -16.46 -17.72 -10.73
C GLY A 51 -16.28 -16.91 -12.03
N ASP A 52 -17.09 -15.87 -12.27
CA ASP A 52 -16.94 -14.94 -13.40
C ASP A 52 -15.74 -13.98 -13.20
N ILE A 53 -15.24 -13.90 -11.98
CA ILE A 53 -14.07 -13.12 -11.58
C ILE A 53 -13.14 -14.04 -10.80
N GLU A 54 -11.90 -14.17 -11.25
CA GLU A 54 -10.90 -15.01 -10.59
C GLU A 54 -10.34 -14.34 -9.35
N PHE A 55 -10.02 -13.04 -9.45
CA PHE A 55 -9.47 -12.25 -8.35
C PHE A 55 -10.16 -10.89 -8.25
N CYS A 56 -10.15 -10.29 -7.05
CA CYS A 56 -10.61 -8.92 -6.83
C CYS A 56 -9.58 -8.16 -6.00
N SER A 57 -9.31 -6.91 -6.38
CA SER A 57 -8.44 -6.02 -5.62
C SER A 57 -9.26 -5.20 -4.63
N GLY A 58 -9.15 -5.54 -3.35
CA GLY A 58 -9.85 -4.87 -2.24
C GLY A 58 -10.99 -5.70 -1.65
N ASN A 59 -12.05 -5.03 -1.19
CA ASN A 59 -13.23 -5.61 -0.54
C ASN A 59 -12.93 -6.26 0.83
N HIS A 60 -12.10 -5.60 1.63
CA HIS A 60 -11.52 -6.15 2.86
C HIS A 60 -12.35 -5.94 4.13
N VAL A 61 -13.54 -5.34 4.08
CA VAL A 61 -14.41 -5.14 5.25
C VAL A 61 -15.66 -6.01 5.21
N SER A 62 -16.43 -5.95 4.11
CA SER A 62 -17.71 -6.66 4.01
C SER A 62 -17.61 -8.18 3.95
N THR A 63 -16.44 -8.70 3.66
CA THR A 63 -16.19 -10.15 3.51
C THR A 63 -16.28 -10.93 4.83
N TYR A 64 -16.06 -10.30 5.97
CA TYR A 64 -16.24 -10.96 7.27
C TYR A 64 -17.71 -11.38 7.50
N GLY A 65 -18.65 -10.47 7.30
CA GLY A 65 -20.07 -10.79 7.38
C GLY A 65 -20.52 -11.81 6.31
N LEU A 66 -19.96 -11.74 5.10
CA LEU A 66 -20.22 -12.72 4.05
C LEU A 66 -19.71 -14.12 4.45
N ARG A 67 -18.51 -14.21 5.01
CA ARG A 67 -17.94 -15.46 5.49
C ARG A 67 -18.81 -16.08 6.59
N ALA A 68 -19.33 -15.26 7.51
CA ALA A 68 -20.27 -15.69 8.54
C ALA A 68 -21.56 -16.29 7.96
N ARG A 69 -21.94 -15.92 6.75
CA ARG A 69 -23.10 -16.43 6.02
C ARG A 69 -22.77 -17.52 5.00
N GLY A 70 -21.57 -18.12 5.12
CA GLY A 70 -21.16 -19.28 4.33
C GLY A 70 -20.47 -18.98 3.00
N SER A 71 -20.08 -17.73 2.71
CA SER A 71 -19.27 -17.43 1.54
C SER A 71 -17.89 -18.10 1.64
N ASP A 72 -17.37 -18.58 0.52
CA ASP A 72 -16.03 -19.14 0.38
C ASP A 72 -14.96 -18.09 0.02
N TRP A 73 -15.25 -16.80 0.20
CA TRP A 73 -14.32 -15.71 -0.03
C TRP A 73 -13.08 -15.80 0.88
N VAL A 74 -11.91 -15.59 0.30
CA VAL A 74 -10.61 -15.68 0.99
C VAL A 74 -9.66 -14.59 0.51
N TYR A 75 -8.74 -14.15 1.39
CA TYR A 75 -7.65 -13.25 1.10
C TYR A 75 -6.35 -14.03 0.90
N LEU A 76 -5.67 -13.78 -0.20
CA LEU A 76 -4.41 -14.44 -0.54
C LEU A 76 -3.18 -13.63 -0.18
N GLY A 77 -3.33 -12.31 -0.01
CA GLY A 77 -2.20 -11.45 0.26
C GLY A 77 -2.58 -9.98 0.41
N GLN A 78 -1.67 -9.21 1.02
CA GLN A 78 -1.86 -7.82 1.36
C GLN A 78 -0.71 -6.97 0.88
N THR A 79 -1.02 -5.90 0.13
CA THR A 79 0.01 -5.03 -0.43
C THR A 79 0.45 -3.90 0.49
N VAL A 80 -0.46 -3.37 1.33
CA VAL A 80 -0.19 -2.26 2.25
C VAL A 80 -0.93 -2.45 3.57
N ASN A 81 -0.21 -2.37 4.68
CA ASN A 81 -0.71 -2.63 6.03
C ASN A 81 -0.96 -1.36 6.86
N GLN A 82 -1.02 -0.20 6.21
CA GLN A 82 -1.28 1.07 6.90
C GLN A 82 -1.92 2.11 5.99
N VAL A 83 -2.70 3.01 6.58
CA VAL A 83 -3.23 4.21 5.93
C VAL A 83 -2.28 5.36 6.22
N ASN A 84 -1.74 5.96 5.16
CA ASN A 84 -0.92 7.16 5.22
C ASN A 84 -1.70 8.34 4.66
N HIS A 85 -2.68 8.81 5.42
CA HIS A 85 -3.40 10.03 5.08
C HIS A 85 -2.68 11.25 5.68
N GLN A 86 -2.98 12.41 5.12
CA GLN A 86 -2.61 13.71 5.64
C GLN A 86 -3.89 14.48 5.94
N LEU A 87 -3.87 15.31 6.96
CA LEU A 87 -4.98 16.17 7.30
C LEU A 87 -4.90 17.44 6.46
N VAL A 88 -5.93 17.68 5.67
CA VAL A 88 -6.02 18.88 4.81
C VAL A 88 -7.07 19.82 5.37
N THR A 89 -6.72 21.09 5.53
CA THR A 89 -7.58 22.13 6.08
C THR A 89 -7.27 23.51 5.46
N ARG A 90 -8.09 24.52 5.69
CA ARG A 90 -7.77 25.91 5.37
C ARG A 90 -6.90 26.52 6.45
N HIS A 91 -6.20 27.60 6.12
CA HIS A 91 -5.35 28.32 7.08
C HIS A 91 -6.14 29.03 8.18
N ASP A 92 -7.39 29.40 7.93
CA ASP A 92 -8.27 30.15 8.83
C ASP A 92 -9.02 29.31 9.86
N THR A 93 -8.94 27.97 9.79
CA THR A 93 -9.71 27.07 10.68
C THR A 93 -9.13 26.92 12.09
N GLY A 94 -7.88 27.33 12.29
CA GLY A 94 -7.14 27.11 13.53
C GLY A 94 -6.66 25.65 13.73
N ILE A 95 -6.93 24.74 12.77
CA ILE A 95 -6.55 23.33 12.88
C ILE A 95 -5.04 23.18 12.65
N THR A 96 -4.35 22.56 13.61
CA THR A 96 -2.90 22.28 13.57
C THR A 96 -2.59 20.81 13.77
N CYS A 97 -3.51 20.06 14.36
CA CYS A 97 -3.39 18.62 14.61
C CYS A 97 -4.77 17.95 14.61
N VAL A 98 -4.79 16.63 14.76
CA VAL A 98 -6.04 15.84 14.75
C VAL A 98 -6.95 16.20 15.94
N ALA A 99 -6.39 16.54 17.10
CA ALA A 99 -7.19 16.91 18.28
C ALA A 99 -8.04 18.16 18.06
N ASP A 100 -7.62 19.06 17.17
CA ASP A 100 -8.34 20.30 16.83
C ASP A 100 -9.61 20.05 15.99
N LEU A 101 -9.86 18.79 15.58
CA LEU A 101 -11.07 18.40 14.86
C LEU A 101 -12.33 18.37 15.75
N ARG A 102 -12.18 18.50 17.06
CA ARG A 102 -13.33 18.59 17.98
C ARG A 102 -14.24 19.76 17.60
N GLY A 103 -15.53 19.46 17.45
CA GLY A 103 -16.53 20.43 17.01
C GLY A 103 -16.41 20.89 15.55
N LYS A 104 -15.62 20.20 14.73
CA LYS A 104 -15.41 20.53 13.30
C LYS A 104 -16.16 19.57 12.38
N ARG A 105 -16.40 20.02 11.15
CA ARG A 105 -16.95 19.20 10.07
C ARG A 105 -15.81 18.50 9.34
N VAL A 106 -15.82 17.17 9.36
CA VAL A 106 -14.80 16.34 8.69
C VAL A 106 -15.42 15.67 7.46
N GLY A 107 -14.90 16.01 6.30
CA GLY A 107 -15.39 15.48 5.03
C GLY A 107 -14.96 14.02 4.80
N THR A 108 -15.89 13.19 4.37
CA THR A 108 -15.65 11.78 4.04
C THR A 108 -16.30 11.40 2.71
N SER A 109 -15.91 10.25 2.15
CA SER A 109 -16.50 9.68 0.94
C SER A 109 -16.62 8.16 1.08
N GLY A 110 -17.54 7.56 0.30
CA GLY A 110 -17.76 6.11 0.31
C GLY A 110 -18.80 5.68 1.35
N SER A 111 -18.56 4.53 1.99
CA SER A 111 -19.43 4.02 3.06
C SER A 111 -19.44 4.99 4.24
N HIS A 112 -20.61 5.15 4.86
CA HIS A 112 -20.77 6.09 5.97
C HIS A 112 -20.83 5.36 7.32
N PRO A 113 -20.11 5.85 8.33
CA PRO A 113 -18.98 6.77 8.24
C PRO A 113 -17.84 6.17 7.43
N SER A 114 -16.94 7.00 6.92
CA SER A 114 -15.74 6.49 6.25
C SER A 114 -14.93 5.68 7.27
N LEU A 115 -14.82 4.38 7.03
CA LEU A 115 -14.37 3.41 8.01
C LEU A 115 -12.99 3.75 8.58
N ASN A 116 -12.00 3.90 7.70
CA ASN A 116 -10.65 4.22 8.10
C ASN A 116 -10.60 5.55 8.91
N HIS A 117 -11.41 6.53 8.53
CA HIS A 117 -11.45 7.81 9.23
C HIS A 117 -12.11 7.70 10.61
N TRP A 118 -13.19 6.94 10.72
CA TRP A 118 -13.84 6.69 11.99
C TRP A 118 -12.87 6.05 13.00
N LEU A 119 -12.22 4.94 12.63
CA LEU A 119 -11.30 4.24 13.52
C LEU A 119 -10.07 5.10 13.83
N TYR A 120 -9.54 5.80 12.81
CA TYR A 120 -8.41 6.71 12.99
C TYR A 120 -8.67 7.77 14.05
N LEU A 121 -9.83 8.41 13.98
CA LEU A 121 -10.21 9.47 14.93
C LEU A 121 -10.56 8.91 16.31
N LYS A 122 -11.25 7.75 16.35
CA LYS A 122 -11.58 7.05 17.61
C LYS A 122 -10.33 6.70 18.41
N GLN A 123 -9.29 6.16 17.77
CA GLN A 123 -8.03 5.83 18.44
C GLN A 123 -7.29 7.07 18.98
N ARG A 124 -7.67 8.27 18.54
CA ARG A 124 -7.14 9.57 19.02
C ARG A 124 -8.08 10.31 19.93
N GLY A 125 -9.05 9.59 20.51
CA GLY A 125 -9.97 10.13 21.49
C GLY A 125 -11.09 11.01 20.92
N LEU A 126 -11.30 10.98 19.60
CA LEU A 126 -12.39 11.66 18.91
C LEU A 126 -13.44 10.64 18.47
N ASP A 127 -14.65 10.74 19.00
CA ASP A 127 -15.72 9.80 18.72
C ASP A 127 -16.94 10.52 18.14
N ALA A 128 -17.27 10.21 16.88
CA ALA A 128 -18.43 10.79 16.22
C ALA A 128 -19.75 10.39 16.89
N ASP A 129 -19.79 9.24 17.57
CA ASP A 129 -20.98 8.78 18.30
C ASP A 129 -21.23 9.58 19.60
N ARG A 130 -20.26 10.39 20.04
CA ARG A 130 -20.34 11.31 21.19
C ARG A 130 -20.44 12.78 20.80
N ASP A 131 -20.72 13.08 19.54
CA ASP A 131 -20.79 14.44 18.99
C ASP A 131 -19.50 15.26 19.14
N ASP A 132 -18.34 14.59 19.23
CA ASP A 132 -17.07 15.29 19.31
C ASP A 132 -16.75 16.05 18.01
N PHE A 133 -17.33 15.62 16.88
CA PHE A 133 -17.22 16.24 15.56
C PHE A 133 -18.30 15.69 14.59
N GLU A 134 -18.47 16.33 13.45
CA GLU A 134 -19.46 15.92 12.44
C GLU A 134 -18.77 15.31 11.21
N PHE A 135 -19.15 14.07 10.83
CA PHE A 135 -18.82 13.52 9.52
C PHE A 135 -19.80 14.02 8.45
N VAL A 136 -19.27 14.75 7.47
CA VAL A 136 -20.01 15.16 6.27
C VAL A 136 -19.64 14.23 5.12
N ASN A 137 -20.55 13.34 4.77
CA ASN A 137 -20.28 12.32 3.75
C ASN A 137 -20.74 12.78 2.36
N GLN A 138 -19.83 12.75 1.39
CA GLN A 138 -20.09 13.14 0.01
C GLN A 138 -21.20 12.31 -0.66
N SER A 139 -21.44 11.10 -0.18
CA SER A 139 -22.50 10.23 -0.72
C SER A 139 -23.88 10.52 -0.15
N VAL A 140 -23.96 11.12 1.04
CA VAL A 140 -25.21 11.44 1.75
C VAL A 140 -25.76 12.80 1.35
N LEU A 141 -24.91 13.78 1.05
CA LEU A 141 -25.35 15.11 0.60
C LEU A 141 -26.15 15.09 -0.73
N LYS A 142 -26.20 13.95 -1.39
CA LYS A 142 -27.06 13.76 -2.58
C LYS A 142 -28.57 13.74 -2.26
N ALA A 143 -28.98 13.57 -1.02
CA ALA A 143 -30.37 13.29 -0.67
C ALA A 143 -31.20 14.49 -0.24
N GLY A 144 -30.66 15.71 -0.15
CA GLY A 144 -31.53 16.74 0.43
C GLY A 144 -31.25 18.21 0.29
N THR A 145 -30.11 18.70 -0.21
CA THR A 145 -29.83 20.16 -0.17
C THR A 145 -29.03 20.77 -1.33
N MET A 146 -28.68 20.04 -2.35
CA MET A 146 -28.17 20.61 -3.62
C MET A 146 -28.84 19.89 -4.76
N ASP A 147 -29.17 20.64 -5.83
CA ASP A 147 -29.81 20.15 -7.05
C ASP A 147 -29.31 18.77 -7.45
N GLU A 148 -30.21 17.93 -7.96
CA GLU A 148 -29.93 16.56 -8.42
C GLU A 148 -28.61 16.50 -9.18
N VAL A 149 -27.54 16.11 -8.48
CA VAL A 149 -26.24 15.93 -9.12
C VAL A 149 -26.37 14.70 -10.01
N ASP A 150 -26.34 14.94 -11.30
CA ASP A 150 -26.29 13.92 -12.35
C ASP A 150 -25.35 12.79 -11.91
N PRO A 151 -25.82 11.54 -11.77
CA PRO A 151 -25.00 10.40 -11.35
C PRO A 151 -23.83 10.12 -12.30
N THR A 152 -23.84 10.70 -13.51
CA THR A 152 -22.75 10.62 -14.49
C THR A 152 -21.66 11.66 -14.23
N GLN A 153 -21.91 12.70 -13.41
CA GLN A 153 -20.89 13.68 -13.07
C GLN A 153 -19.84 13.08 -12.12
N LYS A 154 -18.57 13.19 -12.51
CA LYS A 154 -17.45 12.80 -11.67
C LYS A 154 -17.48 13.63 -10.39
N LYS A 155 -17.60 12.97 -9.24
CA LYS A 155 -17.53 13.64 -7.93
C LYS A 155 -16.22 14.42 -7.83
N PRO A 156 -16.25 15.69 -7.40
CA PRO A 156 -15.02 16.44 -7.20
C PRO A 156 -14.15 15.76 -6.14
N PRO A 157 -12.82 15.92 -6.20
CA PRO A 157 -11.94 15.47 -5.14
C PRO A 157 -12.36 16.03 -3.78
N LEU A 158 -12.27 15.20 -2.72
CA LEU A 158 -12.79 15.55 -1.40
C LEU A 158 -12.17 16.84 -0.81
N TRP A 159 -10.90 17.14 -1.14
CA TRP A 159 -10.24 18.37 -0.70
C TRP A 159 -10.85 19.67 -1.27
N HIS A 160 -11.62 19.60 -2.38
CA HIS A 160 -12.37 20.76 -2.88
C HIS A 160 -13.39 21.24 -1.85
N TRP A 161 -13.97 20.32 -1.06
CA TRP A 161 -14.91 20.68 -0.01
C TRP A 161 -14.27 21.51 1.10
N VAL A 162 -13.00 21.28 1.38
CA VAL A 162 -12.22 22.12 2.31
C VAL A 162 -12.01 23.51 1.70
N ARG A 163 -11.57 23.55 0.43
CA ARG A 163 -11.36 24.79 -0.31
C ARG A 163 -12.64 25.66 -0.36
N ASP A 164 -13.77 25.01 -0.63
CA ASP A 164 -15.06 25.69 -0.82
C ASP A 164 -15.81 25.93 0.50
N GLY A 165 -15.21 25.59 1.65
CA GLY A 165 -15.76 25.83 2.99
C GLY A 165 -16.93 24.92 3.39
N VAL A 166 -17.21 23.87 2.60
CA VAL A 166 -18.27 22.89 2.92
C VAL A 166 -17.93 22.11 4.18
N VAL A 167 -16.64 21.75 4.33
CA VAL A 167 -16.10 21.12 5.52
C VAL A 167 -14.86 21.86 6.02
N ASP A 168 -14.48 21.61 7.25
CA ASP A 168 -13.33 22.25 7.89
C ASP A 168 -12.04 21.48 7.63
N ALA A 169 -12.13 20.15 7.47
CA ALA A 169 -10.99 19.28 7.21
C ALA A 169 -11.38 18.00 6.47
N VAL A 170 -10.37 17.37 5.85
CA VAL A 170 -10.44 16.02 5.28
C VAL A 170 -9.15 15.27 5.55
N LEU A 171 -9.21 13.94 5.60
CA LEU A 171 -8.06 13.05 5.64
C LEU A 171 -7.91 12.41 4.27
N VAL A 172 -6.87 12.76 3.54
CA VAL A 172 -6.59 12.26 2.18
C VAL A 172 -5.11 11.97 2.00
N GLY A 173 -4.79 10.99 1.17
CA GLY A 173 -3.41 10.67 0.81
C GLY A 173 -3.01 11.26 -0.54
N PRO A 174 -1.71 11.14 -0.91
CA PRO A 174 -1.24 11.48 -2.24
C PRO A 174 -1.96 10.66 -3.34
N PRO A 175 -2.20 11.23 -4.52
CA PRO A 175 -1.81 12.58 -4.95
C PRO A 175 -2.76 13.70 -4.51
N SER A 176 -3.92 13.37 -3.91
CA SER A 176 -4.94 14.36 -3.53
C SER A 176 -4.42 15.43 -2.57
N SER A 177 -3.61 15.06 -1.59
CA SER A 177 -2.99 16.00 -0.66
C SER A 177 -2.01 16.95 -1.34
N LEU A 178 -1.29 16.50 -2.38
CA LEU A 178 -0.39 17.34 -3.16
C LEU A 178 -1.15 18.39 -3.97
N PHE A 179 -2.27 17.97 -4.59
CA PHE A 179 -3.14 18.92 -5.29
C PHE A 179 -3.78 19.93 -4.34
N ALA A 180 -4.15 19.51 -3.14
CA ALA A 180 -4.66 20.40 -2.10
C ALA A 180 -3.59 21.44 -1.69
N ALA A 181 -2.35 21.02 -1.47
CA ALA A 181 -1.24 21.91 -1.17
C ALA A 181 -0.98 22.91 -2.31
N ALA A 182 -0.98 22.44 -3.57
CA ALA A 182 -0.83 23.28 -4.75
C ALA A 182 -1.97 24.30 -4.91
N ALA A 183 -3.17 23.97 -4.40
CA ALA A 183 -4.32 24.89 -4.35
C ALA A 183 -4.29 25.85 -3.14
N GLY A 184 -3.20 25.89 -2.36
CA GLY A 184 -3.02 26.80 -1.24
C GLY A 184 -3.67 26.34 0.07
N LEU A 185 -4.04 25.07 0.20
CA LEU A 185 -4.54 24.50 1.45
C LEU A 185 -3.38 24.08 2.36
N LYS A 186 -3.65 24.12 3.67
CA LYS A 186 -2.71 23.61 4.68
C LYS A 186 -2.79 22.08 4.71
N VAL A 187 -1.65 21.42 4.57
CA VAL A 187 -1.48 19.97 4.66
C VAL A 187 -0.64 19.65 5.89
N ILE A 188 -1.16 18.79 6.74
CA ILE A 188 -0.55 18.44 8.02
C ILE A 188 -0.29 16.94 8.01
N ASP A 189 0.95 16.54 8.24
CA ASP A 189 1.32 15.15 8.42
C ASP A 189 0.71 14.61 9.72
N VAL A 190 0.20 13.39 9.64
CA VAL A 190 -0.39 12.70 10.78
C VAL A 190 0.17 11.28 10.85
N GLU A 191 0.16 10.70 12.06
CA GLU A 191 0.65 9.34 12.23
C GLU A 191 -0.17 8.35 11.42
N PRO A 192 0.50 7.36 10.78
CA PRO A 192 -0.20 6.31 10.05
C PRO A 192 -1.12 5.47 10.96
N LEU A 193 -2.23 5.02 10.40
CA LEU A 193 -3.08 4.02 11.03
C LEU A 193 -2.70 2.62 10.51
N PRO A 194 -2.30 1.67 11.35
CA PRO A 194 -2.22 0.26 10.94
C PRO A 194 -3.60 -0.21 10.45
N MET A 195 -3.71 -0.59 9.17
CA MET A 195 -4.98 -0.95 8.54
C MET A 195 -4.71 -1.74 7.27
N ILE A 196 -5.56 -2.71 6.98
CA ILE A 196 -5.60 -3.36 5.68
C ILE A 196 -6.05 -2.32 4.65
N GLN A 197 -5.19 -2.00 3.68
CA GLN A 197 -5.40 -0.91 2.74
C GLN A 197 -4.86 -1.24 1.34
N TYR A 198 -5.27 -0.51 0.33
CA TYR A 198 -4.92 -0.75 -1.07
C TYR A 198 -5.38 -2.13 -1.57
N SER A 199 -4.56 -2.78 -2.40
CA SER A 199 -4.88 -4.06 -3.01
C SER A 199 -4.75 -5.21 -2.00
N THR A 200 -5.87 -5.59 -1.38
CA THR A 200 -6.00 -6.92 -0.79
C THR A 200 -6.35 -7.87 -1.92
N ILE A 201 -5.55 -8.89 -2.12
CA ILE A 201 -5.79 -9.89 -3.17
C ILE A 201 -6.82 -10.89 -2.66
N SER A 202 -7.98 -10.88 -3.27
CA SER A 202 -9.13 -11.70 -2.86
C SER A 202 -9.53 -12.67 -3.96
N THR A 203 -10.04 -13.84 -3.58
CA THR A 203 -10.62 -14.86 -4.46
C THR A 203 -11.60 -15.75 -3.69
N SER A 204 -12.01 -16.90 -4.24
CA SER A 204 -12.75 -17.93 -3.54
C SER A 204 -11.86 -19.14 -3.21
N LEU A 205 -12.17 -19.84 -2.11
CA LEU A 205 -11.48 -21.10 -1.76
C LEU A 205 -11.61 -22.13 -2.89
N ARG A 206 -12.77 -22.23 -3.52
CA ARG A 206 -12.98 -23.11 -4.69
C ARG A 206 -12.00 -22.81 -5.83
N PHE A 207 -11.70 -21.53 -6.09
CA PHE A 207 -10.73 -21.17 -7.12
C PHE A 207 -9.31 -21.54 -6.71
N VAL A 208 -8.94 -21.33 -5.44
CA VAL A 208 -7.64 -21.75 -4.90
C VAL A 208 -7.43 -23.25 -5.04
N GLU A 209 -8.45 -24.06 -4.73
CA GLU A 209 -8.39 -25.52 -4.85
C GLU A 209 -8.36 -26.00 -6.31
N LYS A 210 -9.15 -25.35 -7.18
CA LYS A 210 -9.28 -25.75 -8.59
C LYS A 210 -8.08 -25.31 -9.44
N ARG A 211 -7.51 -24.13 -9.19
CA ARG A 211 -6.46 -23.51 -9.99
C ARG A 211 -5.30 -22.97 -9.13
N PRO A 212 -4.70 -23.82 -8.26
CA PRO A 212 -3.56 -23.40 -7.44
C PRO A 212 -2.37 -22.94 -8.29
N ASP A 213 -2.24 -23.43 -9.52
CA ASP A 213 -1.24 -23.01 -10.50
C ASP A 213 -1.39 -21.55 -10.92
N ILE A 214 -2.63 -21.08 -11.15
CA ILE A 214 -2.90 -19.67 -11.49
C ILE A 214 -2.66 -18.80 -10.26
N VAL A 215 -3.12 -19.24 -9.07
CA VAL A 215 -2.93 -18.50 -7.83
C VAL A 215 -1.43 -18.26 -7.56
N GLU A 216 -0.60 -19.30 -7.67
CA GLU A 216 0.85 -19.16 -7.47
C GLU A 216 1.48 -18.19 -8.47
N ARG A 217 1.17 -18.34 -9.78
CA ARG A 217 1.71 -17.45 -10.82
C ARG A 217 1.25 -16.01 -10.68
N PHE A 218 -0.01 -15.81 -10.24
CA PHE A 218 -0.55 -14.48 -9.97
C PHE A 218 0.18 -13.81 -8.81
N LEU A 219 0.38 -14.52 -7.70
CA LEU A 219 1.12 -14.02 -6.54
C LEU A 219 2.60 -13.75 -6.87
N LYS A 220 3.25 -14.62 -7.65
CA LYS A 220 4.60 -14.36 -8.18
C LYS A 220 4.66 -13.04 -8.95
N GLY A 221 3.73 -12.83 -9.88
CA GLY A 221 3.65 -11.59 -10.65
C GLY A 221 3.45 -10.35 -9.77
N MET A 222 2.60 -10.43 -8.74
CA MET A 222 2.41 -9.34 -7.79
C MET A 222 3.69 -9.05 -6.98
N ILE A 223 4.38 -10.07 -6.50
CA ILE A 223 5.63 -9.94 -5.72
C ILE A 223 6.74 -9.35 -6.60
N GLU A 224 6.92 -9.85 -7.83
CA GLU A 224 7.90 -9.31 -8.80
C GLU A 224 7.58 -7.86 -9.17
N GLY A 225 6.30 -7.51 -9.34
CA GLY A 225 5.87 -6.15 -9.62
C GLY A 225 6.10 -5.19 -8.43
N ILE A 226 5.92 -5.65 -7.20
CA ILE A 226 6.28 -4.89 -5.99
C ILE A 226 7.80 -4.73 -5.90
N HIS A 227 8.56 -5.78 -6.20
CA HIS A 227 10.02 -5.69 -6.27
C HIS A 227 10.45 -4.65 -7.31
N PHE A 228 9.88 -4.68 -8.52
CA PHE A 228 10.13 -3.67 -9.56
C PHE A 228 9.81 -2.27 -9.06
N PHE A 229 8.63 -2.08 -8.45
CA PHE A 229 8.20 -0.79 -7.87
C PHE A 229 9.24 -0.22 -6.89
N LYS A 230 9.81 -1.07 -6.04
CA LYS A 230 10.77 -0.68 -4.99
C LYS A 230 12.18 -0.45 -5.51
N THR A 231 12.60 -1.15 -6.57
CA THR A 231 14.00 -1.18 -7.03
C THR A 231 14.25 -0.45 -8.34
N ARG A 232 13.22 -0.30 -9.19
CA ARG A 232 13.28 0.39 -10.48
C ARG A 232 12.61 1.77 -10.38
N ARG A 233 13.26 2.64 -9.60
CA ARG A 233 12.68 3.93 -9.20
C ARG A 233 12.27 4.79 -10.39
N GLU A 234 13.16 5.03 -11.34
CA GLU A 234 12.90 5.96 -12.45
C GLU A 234 11.83 5.43 -13.40
N GLU A 235 11.91 4.13 -13.76
CA GLU A 235 10.91 3.49 -14.60
C GLU A 235 9.52 3.49 -13.92
N THR A 236 9.49 3.27 -12.59
CA THR A 236 8.24 3.32 -11.82
C THR A 236 7.64 4.72 -11.80
N ILE A 237 8.46 5.76 -11.64
CA ILE A 237 8.01 7.16 -11.67
C ILE A 237 7.46 7.51 -13.05
N ASP A 238 8.08 7.06 -14.14
CA ASP A 238 7.60 7.26 -15.51
C ASP A 238 6.22 6.62 -15.72
N ILE A 239 6.02 5.39 -15.23
CA ILE A 239 4.72 4.71 -15.29
C ILE A 239 3.67 5.48 -14.48
N ILE A 240 3.98 5.89 -13.25
CA ILE A 240 3.06 6.67 -12.41
C ILE A 240 2.65 7.96 -13.11
N GLN A 241 3.61 8.72 -13.64
CA GLN A 241 3.34 9.98 -14.33
C GLN A 241 2.48 9.80 -15.57
N LYS A 242 2.75 8.75 -16.35
CA LYS A 242 2.01 8.43 -17.57
C LYS A 242 0.59 7.93 -17.30
N ARG A 243 0.37 7.15 -16.24
CA ARG A 243 -0.89 6.43 -16.00
C ARG A 243 -1.82 7.08 -15.01
N ILE A 244 -1.29 7.83 -14.06
CA ILE A 244 -2.10 8.45 -13.01
C ILE A 244 -2.44 9.88 -13.40
N THR A 245 -3.48 10.03 -14.20
CA THR A 245 -3.98 11.31 -14.71
C THR A 245 -5.29 11.76 -14.06
N LYS A 246 -5.88 10.91 -13.19
CA LYS A 246 -7.15 11.23 -12.54
C LYS A 246 -6.96 12.32 -11.47
N GLY A 247 -7.52 13.49 -11.75
CA GLY A 247 -7.38 14.69 -10.90
C GLY A 247 -6.39 15.71 -11.45
N GLY A 248 -5.76 15.42 -12.58
CA GLY A 248 -4.75 16.23 -13.27
C GLY A 248 -3.47 15.46 -13.54
N ASP A 249 -2.66 15.98 -14.44
CA ASP A 249 -1.36 15.40 -14.75
C ASP A 249 -0.38 15.65 -13.58
N LEU A 250 0.33 14.60 -13.18
CA LEU A 250 1.36 14.72 -12.16
C LEU A 250 2.64 15.31 -12.74
N THR A 251 3.20 16.30 -12.05
CA THR A 251 4.59 16.71 -12.32
C THR A 251 5.55 15.58 -11.94
N ARG A 252 6.79 15.62 -12.46
CA ARG A 252 7.83 14.64 -12.10
C ARG A 252 8.06 14.59 -10.58
N GLU A 253 8.06 15.75 -9.93
CA GLU A 253 8.22 15.87 -8.49
C GLU A 253 7.07 15.19 -7.73
N GLN A 254 5.82 15.45 -8.15
CA GLN A 254 4.64 14.82 -7.57
C GLN A 254 4.63 13.30 -7.76
N ALA A 255 4.97 12.81 -8.96
CA ALA A 255 5.09 11.38 -9.23
C ALA A 255 6.21 10.74 -8.38
N THR A 256 7.33 11.44 -8.19
CA THR A 256 8.43 11.06 -7.30
C THR A 256 7.97 10.94 -5.85
N TYR A 257 7.20 11.91 -5.37
CA TYR A 257 6.65 11.88 -4.02
C TYR A 257 5.69 10.69 -3.83
N VAL A 258 4.79 10.45 -4.78
CA VAL A 258 3.87 9.29 -4.77
C VAL A 258 4.66 7.98 -4.73
N HIS A 259 5.66 7.82 -5.59
CA HIS A 259 6.54 6.66 -5.60
C HIS A 259 7.20 6.45 -4.24
N THR A 260 7.88 7.47 -3.70
CA THR A 260 8.65 7.38 -2.46
C THR A 260 7.77 6.96 -1.28
N ASN A 261 6.57 7.54 -1.16
CA ASN A 261 5.65 7.19 -0.10
C ASN A 261 5.11 5.77 -0.23
N LEU A 262 4.70 5.36 -1.44
CA LEU A 262 4.14 4.02 -1.64
C LEU A 262 5.22 2.94 -1.57
N ALA A 263 6.40 3.15 -2.15
CA ALA A 263 7.52 2.21 -2.07
C ALA A 263 7.94 1.88 -0.63
N ARG A 264 7.85 2.86 0.27
CA ARG A 264 8.18 2.68 1.70
C ARG A 264 7.23 1.71 2.40
N ILE A 265 5.93 1.73 2.04
CA ILE A 265 4.87 0.99 2.75
C ILE A 265 4.41 -0.28 2.03
N LEU A 266 4.79 -0.47 0.77
CA LEU A 266 4.49 -1.71 0.05
C LEU A 266 5.14 -2.91 0.73
N GLU A 267 4.33 -3.94 0.99
CA GLU A 267 4.73 -5.18 1.65
C GLU A 267 5.36 -6.15 0.64
N PRO A 268 6.68 -6.40 0.72
CA PRO A 268 7.38 -7.21 -0.30
C PRO A 268 6.94 -8.67 -0.32
N LYS A 269 6.47 -9.19 0.81
CA LYS A 269 6.03 -10.59 0.96
C LYS A 269 4.52 -10.76 0.88
N LEU A 270 3.77 -9.69 0.62
CA LEU A 270 2.31 -9.69 0.63
C LEU A 270 1.68 -10.18 1.95
N LEU A 271 2.41 -10.11 3.06
CA LEU A 271 1.91 -10.59 4.35
C LEU A 271 1.09 -9.51 5.07
N PRO A 272 -0.11 -9.84 5.57
CA PRO A 272 -0.86 -8.92 6.41
C PRO A 272 -0.23 -8.80 7.80
N LYS A 273 -0.31 -7.61 8.40
CA LYS A 273 0.08 -7.39 9.80
C LYS A 273 -1.11 -7.62 10.72
N MET A 274 -0.90 -8.32 11.83
CA MET A 274 -1.94 -8.68 12.79
C MET A 274 -2.73 -7.46 13.30
N ILE A 275 -2.03 -6.37 13.63
CA ILE A 275 -2.69 -5.14 14.08
C ILE A 275 -3.57 -4.51 12.98
N ALA A 276 -3.17 -4.61 11.72
CA ALA A 276 -3.97 -4.14 10.61
C ALA A 276 -5.21 -5.00 10.37
N ILE A 277 -5.10 -6.33 10.58
CA ILE A 277 -6.26 -7.24 10.56
C ILE A 277 -7.22 -6.92 11.70
N ALA A 278 -6.71 -6.71 12.93
CA ALA A 278 -7.54 -6.37 14.08
C ALA A 278 -8.33 -5.08 13.84
N ASN A 279 -7.68 -4.06 13.30
CA ASN A 279 -8.31 -2.77 13.02
C ASN A 279 -9.38 -2.86 11.92
N VAL A 280 -9.12 -3.56 10.82
CA VAL A 280 -10.16 -3.73 9.77
C VAL A 280 -11.32 -4.59 10.27
N TYR A 281 -11.05 -5.55 11.15
CA TYR A 281 -12.10 -6.38 11.76
C TYR A 281 -12.98 -5.57 12.72
N GLU A 282 -12.43 -4.64 13.49
CA GLU A 282 -13.22 -3.71 14.32
C GLU A 282 -14.22 -2.92 13.46
N GLU A 283 -13.79 -2.45 12.29
CA GLU A 283 -14.69 -1.81 11.34
C GLU A 283 -15.73 -2.77 10.74
N ALA A 284 -15.35 -4.01 10.47
CA ALA A 284 -16.27 -5.02 9.98
C ALA A 284 -17.37 -5.33 11.01
N LEU A 285 -17.03 -5.43 12.29
CA LEU A 285 -17.99 -5.62 13.39
C LEU A 285 -18.99 -4.46 13.51
N ARG A 286 -18.52 -3.24 13.25
CA ARG A 286 -19.40 -2.06 13.25
C ARG A 286 -20.38 -2.07 12.10
N GLN A 287 -19.96 -2.52 10.91
CA GLN A 287 -20.81 -2.54 9.72
C GLN A 287 -21.80 -3.70 9.71
N ASP A 288 -21.36 -4.87 10.14
CA ASP A 288 -22.13 -6.12 10.05
C ASP A 288 -21.88 -6.96 11.31
N LYS A 289 -22.90 -7.07 12.16
CA LYS A 289 -22.85 -7.82 13.42
C LYS A 289 -22.54 -9.31 13.21
N ASP A 290 -22.88 -9.87 12.05
CA ASP A 290 -22.56 -11.26 11.72
C ASP A 290 -21.05 -11.49 11.64
N SER A 291 -20.27 -10.45 11.38
CA SER A 291 -18.80 -10.52 11.41
C SER A 291 -18.25 -11.10 12.71
N SER A 292 -18.96 -10.93 13.84
CA SER A 292 -18.56 -11.49 15.14
C SER A 292 -18.55 -13.03 15.20
N LYS A 293 -19.17 -13.70 14.25
CA LYS A 293 -19.23 -15.16 14.16
C LYS A 293 -17.98 -15.76 13.47
N VAL A 294 -17.09 -14.94 12.98
CA VAL A 294 -15.91 -15.38 12.21
C VAL A 294 -14.63 -14.96 12.91
N ASN A 295 -13.69 -15.89 13.02
CA ASN A 295 -12.33 -15.54 13.39
C ASN A 295 -11.68 -14.77 12.22
N PRO A 296 -11.20 -13.51 12.41
CA PRO A 296 -10.66 -12.70 11.33
C PRO A 296 -9.48 -13.35 10.58
N LEU A 297 -8.76 -14.28 11.23
CA LEU A 297 -7.65 -14.99 10.61
C LEU A 297 -8.08 -16.05 9.61
N GLU A 298 -9.29 -16.58 9.74
CA GLU A 298 -9.82 -17.64 8.84
C GLU A 298 -10.09 -17.14 7.41
N LEU A 299 -10.09 -15.83 7.19
CA LEU A 299 -10.19 -15.26 5.84
C LEU A 299 -8.85 -15.26 5.10
N TRP A 300 -7.74 -15.51 5.75
CA TRP A 300 -6.40 -15.39 5.16
C TRP A 300 -5.83 -16.77 4.82
N ASP A 301 -5.77 -17.07 3.54
CA ASP A 301 -5.06 -18.23 3.01
C ASP A 301 -3.68 -17.79 2.50
N LEU A 302 -2.69 -17.90 3.36
CA LEU A 302 -1.32 -17.47 3.10
C LEU A 302 -0.38 -18.62 2.71
N HIS A 303 -0.90 -19.85 2.52
CA HIS A 303 -0.05 -21.00 2.27
C HIS A 303 0.79 -20.88 0.99
N GLN A 304 0.24 -20.30 -0.08
CA GLN A 304 0.99 -20.10 -1.32
C GLN A 304 2.11 -19.05 -1.15
N ILE A 305 1.85 -17.96 -0.45
CA ILE A 305 2.88 -16.94 -0.13
C ILE A 305 3.99 -17.58 0.71
N ARG A 306 3.61 -18.39 1.71
CA ARG A 306 4.58 -19.09 2.55
C ARG A 306 5.46 -20.02 1.72
N ARG A 307 4.87 -20.81 0.82
CA ARG A 307 5.63 -21.67 -0.10
C ARG A 307 6.62 -20.88 -0.96
N LEU A 308 6.21 -19.73 -1.47
CA LEU A 308 7.08 -18.84 -2.25
C LEU A 308 8.24 -18.27 -1.40
N ASP A 309 7.97 -17.92 -0.15
CA ASP A 309 9.00 -17.44 0.78
C ASP A 309 9.97 -18.57 1.19
N ASP A 310 9.44 -19.72 1.58
CA ASP A 310 10.22 -20.91 1.99
C ASP A 310 11.09 -21.46 0.83
N SER A 311 10.65 -21.32 -0.43
CA SER A 311 11.45 -21.68 -1.61
C SER A 311 12.63 -20.75 -1.87
N GLY A 312 12.75 -19.64 -1.16
CA GLY A 312 13.74 -18.61 -1.39
C GLY A 312 13.43 -17.67 -2.56
N PHE A 313 12.28 -17.85 -3.26
CA PHE A 313 11.91 -17.03 -4.40
C PHE A 313 11.90 -15.54 -4.07
N ILE A 314 11.26 -15.14 -2.96
CA ILE A 314 11.15 -13.72 -2.59
C ILE A 314 12.53 -13.17 -2.22
N LYS A 315 13.33 -13.93 -1.47
CA LYS A 315 14.69 -13.54 -1.08
C LYS A 315 15.57 -13.30 -2.30
N SER A 316 15.52 -14.20 -3.29
CA SER A 316 16.34 -14.11 -4.50
C SER A 316 16.09 -12.87 -5.36
N LEU A 317 14.91 -12.22 -5.23
CA LEU A 317 14.62 -10.97 -5.94
C LEU A 317 15.42 -9.79 -5.37
N TYR A 318 15.73 -9.81 -4.06
CA TYR A 318 16.40 -8.71 -3.37
C TYR A 318 17.90 -8.95 -3.13
N GLU A 319 18.38 -10.15 -3.42
CA GLU A 319 19.83 -10.44 -3.37
C GLU A 319 20.53 -9.81 -4.58
N PRO A 320 21.74 -9.26 -4.41
CA PRO A 320 22.56 -8.85 -5.53
C PRO A 320 22.77 -10.06 -6.46
N ARG A 321 22.45 -9.95 -7.73
CA ARG A 321 22.87 -10.95 -8.70
C ARG A 321 24.41 -10.97 -8.65
N GLU A 322 25.00 -12.06 -8.20
CA GLU A 322 26.42 -12.29 -8.41
C GLU A 322 26.69 -12.09 -9.91
N ALA A 323 27.60 -11.17 -10.23
CA ALA A 323 28.04 -11.02 -11.60
C ALA A 323 28.45 -12.42 -12.07
N PRO A 324 28.05 -12.88 -13.27
CA PRO A 324 28.48 -14.16 -13.76
C PRO A 324 30.00 -14.18 -13.63
N THR A 325 30.51 -15.09 -12.81
CA THR A 325 31.95 -15.34 -12.68
C THR A 325 32.41 -15.54 -14.10
N ALA A 326 33.19 -14.59 -14.61
CA ALA A 326 33.82 -14.75 -15.92
C ALA A 326 34.52 -16.09 -15.82
N VAL A 327 34.06 -17.05 -16.63
CA VAL A 327 34.78 -18.31 -16.80
C VAL A 327 36.14 -17.88 -17.33
N VAL A 328 37.10 -17.81 -16.40
CA VAL A 328 38.49 -17.66 -16.80
C VAL A 328 38.78 -18.93 -17.57
N SER A 329 38.64 -18.82 -18.89
CA SER A 329 39.12 -19.85 -19.80
C SER A 329 40.59 -20.02 -19.44
N SER A 330 40.91 -21.19 -18.90
CA SER A 330 42.31 -21.60 -18.71
C SER A 330 43.07 -21.32 -19.98
N PRO A 331 44.24 -20.66 -19.92
CA PRO A 331 45.07 -20.49 -21.12
C PRO A 331 45.38 -21.85 -21.72
N PRO A 332 45.46 -21.96 -23.01
CA PRO A 332 45.82 -23.23 -23.64
C PRO A 332 47.16 -23.71 -23.14
N PRO A 333 47.36 -25.02 -22.95
CA PRO A 333 48.64 -25.57 -22.52
C PRO A 333 49.68 -25.40 -23.64
N GLY A 334 50.78 -24.73 -23.29
CA GLY A 334 51.96 -24.70 -24.16
C GLY A 334 52.48 -23.31 -24.47
N ILE A 335 53.24 -22.71 -23.59
CA ILE A 335 54.50 -22.01 -23.84
C ILE A 335 55.21 -21.97 -22.46
N GLU A 336 55.98 -23.03 -22.18
CA GLU A 336 57.09 -22.92 -21.28
C GLU A 336 58.25 -22.27 -22.04
N GLU A 337 58.98 -21.50 -21.29
CA GLU A 337 60.33 -21.00 -21.49
C GLU A 337 60.48 -19.47 -21.70
N VAL A 338 61.41 -19.03 -20.87
CA VAL A 338 62.25 -17.83 -20.95
C VAL A 338 61.72 -16.62 -20.14
N ALA A 339 62.15 -16.57 -18.89
CA ALA A 339 63.01 -15.51 -18.38
C ALA A 339 63.21 -15.65 -16.84
N GLU A 340 64.22 -16.42 -16.51
CA GLU A 340 64.96 -16.23 -15.26
C GLU A 340 65.69 -14.86 -15.24
N ARG A 341 65.77 -14.31 -14.03
CA ARG A 341 66.71 -13.29 -13.57
C ARG A 341 66.32 -11.82 -13.79
N ARG A 342 65.93 -11.22 -12.68
CA ARG A 342 66.65 -10.07 -12.06
C ARG A 342 66.15 -9.78 -10.64
N HIS A 343 67.01 -10.14 -9.69
CA HIS A 343 67.48 -9.41 -8.49
C HIS A 343 66.44 -8.59 -7.67
N THR A 344 66.17 -9.13 -6.44
CA THR A 344 66.72 -8.69 -5.12
C THR A 344 67.05 -7.20 -5.01
N HIS A 345 66.36 -6.57 -4.12
CA HIS A 345 66.64 -5.55 -3.10
C HIS A 345 65.37 -4.71 -2.92
N GLU A 346 64.90 -4.39 -1.80
CA GLU A 346 65.44 -4.15 -0.46
C GLU A 346 64.28 -4.27 0.56
N ALA A 347 64.65 -4.78 1.67
CA ALA A 347 63.88 -4.81 2.89
C ALA A 347 63.94 -3.47 3.60
N SER A 348 63.02 -3.31 4.50
CA SER A 348 63.24 -2.60 5.77
C SER A 348 62.45 -1.28 5.97
N VAL A 349 61.89 -1.28 7.17
CA VAL A 349 61.75 -0.18 8.15
C VAL A 349 60.45 0.61 8.00
N LEU A 350 59.57 0.72 8.93
CA LEU A 350 59.54 0.78 10.38
C LEU A 350 58.09 0.77 10.88
N SER A 351 57.89 0.04 11.92
CA SER A 351 56.83 0.22 12.92
C SER A 351 56.80 1.63 13.47
N HIS A 352 55.62 2.20 13.67
CA HIS A 352 55.39 3.00 14.88
C HIS A 352 53.89 3.03 15.25
N THR A 353 53.67 2.50 16.39
CA THR A 353 52.51 2.65 17.27
C THR A 353 52.23 4.12 17.57
N LYS A 354 50.92 4.50 17.61
CA LYS A 354 50.49 5.42 18.66
C LYS A 354 49.05 5.11 19.09
N LYS A 355 48.94 4.96 20.37
CA LYS A 355 47.75 4.84 21.21
C LYS A 355 46.90 6.09 21.21
N GLY A 356 45.58 5.90 21.24
CA GLY A 356 44.70 6.36 22.30
C GLY A 356 44.24 7.82 22.30
N ALA A 357 42.95 8.00 22.19
CA ALA A 357 42.20 8.87 23.10
C ALA A 357 40.71 8.53 23.04
N PRO A 358 39.98 8.56 24.15
CA PRO A 358 38.57 8.16 24.23
C PRO A 358 37.65 9.30 23.85
N MET A 359 36.49 8.92 23.28
CA MET A 359 35.36 9.83 23.06
C MET A 359 34.57 10.07 24.35
N PRO A 360 34.00 11.24 24.54
CA PRO A 360 33.23 11.54 25.74
C PRO A 360 31.82 11.00 25.66
N ASP A 361 31.36 10.44 26.76
CA ASP A 361 29.99 10.06 27.06
C ASP A 361 29.09 11.29 27.02
N HIS A 362 28.01 11.23 26.25
CA HIS A 362 26.86 12.13 26.43
C HIS A 362 25.75 11.36 27.15
N GLU A 363 25.60 11.67 28.42
CA GLU A 363 24.44 11.39 29.23
C GLU A 363 23.20 12.02 28.59
N CYS A 364 22.20 11.20 28.32
CA CYS A 364 20.84 11.65 28.08
C CYS A 364 20.12 11.78 29.42
N ASP A 365 19.74 13.00 29.72
CA ASP A 365 19.00 13.39 30.91
C ASP A 365 17.55 12.86 30.83
N GLU A 366 17.20 12.00 31.78
CA GLU A 366 15.85 11.54 32.06
C GLU A 366 15.15 12.63 32.89
N THR A 367 14.27 13.40 32.28
CA THR A 367 13.23 14.09 33.05
C THR A 367 12.02 14.37 32.17
N CYS A 368 11.01 13.53 32.29
CA CYS A 368 9.59 13.88 32.30
C CYS A 368 8.74 12.64 32.60
N ALA A 369 8.80 12.22 33.87
CA ALA A 369 7.72 11.44 34.47
C ALA A 369 6.94 12.36 35.41
N GLY A 370 5.62 12.31 35.34
CA GLY A 370 4.76 12.82 36.40
C GLY A 370 3.61 13.69 35.86
N THR A 371 2.47 13.20 35.88
CA THR A 371 1.36 13.20 36.83
C THR A 371 0.00 13.52 36.19
N HIS A 372 -0.89 12.64 36.46
CA HIS A 372 -2.37 12.65 36.46
C HIS A 372 -3.07 12.30 35.16
#